data_d4429de530218e8eba09393d51a31e8a
#
_entry.id   d4429de530218e8eba09393d51a31e8a
#
_cell.length_a   1.000
_cell.length_b   1.000
_cell.length_c   1.000
_cell.angle_alpha   90.00
_cell.angle_beta   90.00
_cell.angle_gamma   90.00
#
_symmetry.space_group_name_H-M   'P 1'
#
loop_
_entity.id
_entity.type
_entity.pdbx_description
1 polymer ?
#
loop_
_entity_poly.entity_id
_entity_poly.type
_entity_poly.pdbx_seq_one_letter_code
_entity_poly.pdbx_strand_id
1 'polypeptide(L)'
;MILYNVTVNIDHEVEEDWLRWMKEVHIPEVMATGLFLENRMFKVLADDDGGTTYAIQYSCATMADYEEYRDVHATRLQAETQRYYGGRFVAFRTLLEAVHPL
;
A
#
# COMPACT_ATOMS: atom_id res chain seq x y z
N MET A 1 5.10 4.96 16.82
CA MET A 1 4.77 4.10 15.67
C MET A 1 4.24 4.95 14.54
N ILE A 2 4.74 4.68 13.36
CA ILE A 2 4.29 5.35 12.11
C ILE A 2 3.53 4.34 11.28
N LEU A 3 2.41 4.76 10.72
CA LEU A 3 1.61 3.96 9.81
C LEU A 3 1.67 4.60 8.42
N TYR A 4 2.18 3.85 7.46
CA TYR A 4 2.17 4.24 6.05
C TYR A 4 0.94 3.62 5.41
N ASN A 5 0.00 4.47 5.01
CA ASN A 5 -1.27 4.03 4.44
C ASN A 5 -1.32 4.37 2.96
N VAL A 6 -1.61 3.37 2.15
CA VAL A 6 -1.83 3.55 0.70
C VAL A 6 -3.28 3.25 0.41
N THR A 7 -4.01 4.25 -0.05
CA THR A 7 -5.42 4.08 -0.45
C THR A 7 -5.45 3.92 -1.97
N VAL A 8 -6.00 2.81 -2.43
CA VAL A 8 -6.04 2.46 -3.86
C VAL A 8 -7.48 2.22 -4.28
N ASN A 9 -7.90 2.91 -5.34
CA ASN A 9 -9.12 2.52 -6.04
C ASN A 9 -8.70 1.75 -7.28
N ILE A 10 -9.10 0.48 -7.36
CA ILE A 10 -8.75 -0.42 -8.47
C ILE A 10 -9.96 -0.66 -9.35
N ASP A 11 -9.76 -0.61 -10.65
CA ASP A 11 -10.76 -0.91 -11.65
C ASP A 11 -11.30 -2.33 -11.45
N HIS A 12 -12.61 -2.50 -11.50
CA HIS A 12 -13.28 -3.80 -11.29
C HIS A 12 -12.76 -4.90 -12.22
N GLU A 13 -12.43 -4.57 -13.47
CA GLU A 13 -12.00 -5.56 -14.46
C GLU A 13 -10.69 -6.26 -14.09
N VAL A 14 -9.83 -5.60 -13.33
CA VAL A 14 -8.53 -6.15 -12.93
C VAL A 14 -8.42 -6.40 -11.42
N GLU A 15 -9.49 -6.16 -10.69
CA GLU A 15 -9.47 -6.23 -9.23
C GLU A 15 -9.00 -7.58 -8.70
N GLU A 16 -9.54 -8.67 -9.20
CA GLU A 16 -9.20 -10.01 -8.73
C GLU A 16 -7.73 -10.35 -8.99
N ASP A 17 -7.25 -10.03 -10.18
CA ASP A 17 -5.86 -10.24 -10.55
C ASP A 17 -4.93 -9.37 -9.70
N TRP A 18 -5.29 -8.10 -9.50
CA TRP A 18 -4.54 -7.16 -8.67
C TRP A 18 -4.47 -7.62 -7.21
N LEU A 19 -5.57 -8.10 -6.65
CA LEU A 19 -5.59 -8.63 -5.26
C LEU A 19 -4.61 -9.78 -5.11
N ARG A 20 -4.58 -10.70 -6.06
CA ARG A 20 -3.66 -11.83 -6.03
C ARG A 20 -2.22 -11.35 -6.10
N TRP A 21 -1.93 -10.45 -7.04
CA TRP A 21 -0.59 -9.88 -7.19
C TRP A 21 -0.13 -9.13 -5.94
N MET A 22 -1.02 -8.35 -5.34
CA MET A 22 -0.72 -7.63 -4.09
C MET A 22 -0.32 -8.60 -2.98
N LYS A 23 -1.10 -9.67 -2.79
CA LYS A 23 -0.87 -10.63 -1.71
C LYS A 23 0.34 -11.51 -1.95
N GLU A 24 0.57 -11.92 -3.18
CA GLU A 24 1.61 -12.90 -3.51
C GLU A 24 2.95 -12.26 -3.87
N VAL A 25 2.95 -11.05 -4.40
CA VAL A 25 4.15 -10.42 -4.93
C VAL A 25 4.47 -9.10 -4.27
N HIS A 26 3.58 -8.11 -4.40
CA HIS A 26 3.92 -6.74 -4.04
C HIS A 26 4.09 -6.52 -2.53
N ILE A 27 3.10 -6.93 -1.73
CA ILE A 27 3.20 -6.79 -0.27
C ILE A 27 4.39 -7.57 0.28
N PRO A 28 4.64 -8.83 -0.14
CA PRO A 28 5.85 -9.52 0.29
C PRO A 28 7.15 -8.79 -0.07
N GLU A 29 7.23 -8.15 -1.23
CA GLU A 29 8.41 -7.37 -1.61
C GLU A 29 8.58 -6.13 -0.74
N VAL A 30 7.48 -5.45 -0.41
CA VAL A 30 7.54 -4.31 0.52
C VAL A 30 8.03 -4.77 1.89
N MET A 31 7.48 -5.86 2.40
CA MET A 31 7.87 -6.40 3.71
C MET A 31 9.31 -6.93 3.72
N ALA A 32 9.79 -7.43 2.58
CA ALA A 32 11.17 -7.94 2.46
C ALA A 32 12.23 -6.84 2.60
N THR A 33 11.86 -5.57 2.50
CA THR A 33 12.79 -4.47 2.77
C THR A 33 13.28 -4.46 4.22
N GLY A 34 12.52 -5.10 5.13
CA GLY A 34 12.86 -5.17 6.56
C GLY A 34 12.53 -3.92 7.34
N LEU A 35 11.90 -2.92 6.71
CA LEU A 35 11.64 -1.62 7.34
C LEU A 35 10.27 -1.55 8.01
N PHE A 36 9.34 -2.45 7.65
CA PHE A 36 8.01 -2.50 8.23
C PHE A 36 7.85 -3.72 9.14
N LEU A 37 7.12 -3.54 10.24
CA LEU A 37 6.89 -4.57 11.24
C LEU A 37 5.73 -5.48 10.89
N GLU A 38 4.66 -4.89 10.33
CA GLU A 38 3.49 -5.64 9.92
C GLU A 38 2.72 -4.88 8.85
N ASN A 39 1.84 -5.58 8.16
CA ASN A 39 0.95 -4.96 7.20
C ASN A 39 -0.47 -5.49 7.34
N ARG A 40 -1.43 -4.69 6.90
CA ARG A 40 -2.83 -5.09 6.78
C ARG A 40 -3.43 -4.47 5.54
N MET A 41 -4.34 -5.19 4.91
CA MET A 41 -5.09 -4.66 3.78
C MET A 41 -6.57 -4.76 4.08
N PHE A 42 -7.28 -3.65 3.90
CA PHE A 42 -8.71 -3.53 4.17
C PHE A 42 -9.44 -3.15 2.89
N LYS A 43 -10.64 -3.70 2.72
CA LYS A 43 -11.56 -3.20 1.70
C LYS A 43 -12.40 -2.09 2.33
N VAL A 44 -12.47 -0.95 1.68
CA VAL A 44 -13.32 0.15 2.12
C VAL A 44 -14.77 -0.19 1.75
N LEU A 45 -15.63 -0.21 2.75
CA LEU A 45 -17.05 -0.52 2.56
C LEU A 45 -17.82 0.76 2.26
N ALA A 46 -17.81 1.16 1.01
CA ALA A 46 -18.47 2.37 0.55
C ALA A 46 -19.04 2.09 -0.84
N ASP A 47 -20.08 2.85 -1.21
CA ASP A 47 -20.58 2.82 -2.57
C ASP A 47 -19.52 3.44 -3.48
N ASP A 48 -19.21 2.75 -4.55
CA ASP A 48 -18.29 3.28 -5.54
C ASP A 48 -18.89 3.16 -6.94
N ASP A 49 -18.51 4.07 -7.81
CA ASP A 49 -19.04 4.16 -9.16
C ASP A 49 -18.02 3.71 -10.21
N GLY A 50 -16.79 3.39 -9.84
CA GLY A 50 -15.76 3.13 -10.83
C GLY A 50 -14.69 2.16 -10.42
N GLY A 51 -14.83 1.49 -9.30
CA GLY A 51 -13.84 0.54 -8.84
C GLY A 51 -14.07 0.20 -7.38
N THR A 52 -13.16 -0.57 -6.80
CA THR A 52 -13.21 -0.91 -5.39
C THR A 52 -12.03 -0.26 -4.69
N THR A 53 -12.28 0.34 -3.51
CA THR A 53 -11.23 1.02 -2.75
C THR A 53 -10.69 0.11 -1.66
N TYR A 54 -9.37 0.08 -1.56
CA TYR A 54 -8.64 -0.68 -0.53
C TYR A 54 -7.70 0.25 0.22
N ALA A 55 -7.50 -0.03 1.50
CA ALA A 55 -6.51 0.64 2.33
C ALA A 55 -5.43 -0.38 2.70
N ILE A 56 -4.21 -0.15 2.25
CA ILE A 56 -3.07 -1.02 2.54
C ILE A 56 -2.19 -0.28 3.54
N GLN A 57 -1.99 -0.87 4.71
CA GLN A 57 -1.30 -0.22 5.82
C GLN A 57 -0.04 -0.99 6.20
N TYR A 58 1.05 -0.24 6.34
CA TYR A 58 2.35 -0.79 6.78
C TYR A 58 2.77 -0.02 8.01
N SER A 59 3.09 -0.71 9.11
CA SER A 59 3.56 -0.06 10.33
C SER A 59 5.06 -0.17 10.46
N CYS A 60 5.70 0.91 10.89
CA CYS A 60 7.13 0.93 11.22
C CYS A 60 7.34 1.61 12.57
N ALA A 61 8.48 1.30 13.20
CA ALA A 61 8.77 1.80 14.54
C ALA A 61 9.03 3.30 14.54
N THR A 62 9.75 3.82 13.55
CA THR A 62 10.22 5.20 13.53
C THR A 62 9.99 5.84 12.16
N MET A 63 9.99 7.17 12.16
CA MET A 63 9.93 7.94 10.92
C MET A 63 11.15 7.69 10.03
N ALA A 64 12.31 7.44 10.64
CA ALA A 64 13.54 7.12 9.91
C ALA A 64 13.39 5.86 9.07
N ASP A 65 12.69 4.84 9.57
CA ASP A 65 12.44 3.61 8.81
C ASP A 65 11.59 3.90 7.57
N TYR A 66 10.56 4.72 7.71
CA TYR A 66 9.75 5.12 6.56
C TYR A 66 10.57 5.92 5.55
N GLU A 67 11.39 6.86 6.03
CA GLU A 67 12.20 7.70 5.16
C GLU A 67 13.19 6.85 4.34
N GLU A 68 13.78 5.85 4.95
CA GLU A 68 14.66 4.91 4.24
C GLU A 68 13.87 4.14 3.16
N TYR A 69 12.68 3.66 3.51
CA TYR A 69 11.81 2.99 2.53
C TYR A 69 11.52 3.91 1.35
N ARG A 70 11.09 5.14 1.64
CA ARG A 70 10.76 6.15 0.63
C ARG A 70 11.94 6.42 -0.30
N ASP A 71 13.13 6.59 0.26
CA ASP A 71 14.30 7.04 -0.48
C ASP A 71 15.01 5.90 -1.23
N VAL A 72 14.95 4.68 -0.71
CA VAL A 72 15.71 3.54 -1.25
C VAL A 72 14.85 2.57 -2.05
N HIS A 73 13.61 2.33 -1.64
CA HIS A 73 12.80 1.24 -2.18
C HIS A 73 11.53 1.68 -2.93
N ALA A 74 10.89 2.76 -2.50
CA ALA A 74 9.55 3.11 -2.96
C ALA A 74 9.45 3.30 -4.47
N THR A 75 10.40 4.01 -5.07
CA THR A 75 10.37 4.30 -6.50
C THR A 75 10.33 3.02 -7.34
N ARG A 76 11.19 2.06 -6.99
CA ARG A 76 11.26 0.77 -7.71
C ARG A 76 9.95 -0.01 -7.56
N LEU A 77 9.44 -0.10 -6.34
CA LEU A 77 8.23 -0.87 -6.05
C LEU A 77 6.98 -0.23 -6.66
N GLN A 78 6.90 1.09 -6.64
CA GLN A 78 5.80 1.82 -7.27
C GLN A 78 5.84 1.69 -8.79
N ALA A 79 7.04 1.65 -9.37
CA ALA A 79 7.21 1.46 -10.81
C ALA A 79 6.66 0.11 -11.28
N GLU A 80 6.79 -0.94 -10.48
CA GLU A 80 6.21 -2.25 -10.80
C GLU A 80 4.68 -2.21 -10.84
N THR A 81 4.06 -1.54 -9.85
CA THR A 81 2.61 -1.37 -9.85
C THR A 81 2.14 -0.63 -11.10
N GLN A 82 2.84 0.44 -11.46
CA GLN A 82 2.53 1.22 -12.64
C GLN A 82 2.69 0.40 -13.92
N ARG A 83 3.70 -0.45 -13.97
CA ARG A 83 3.96 -1.31 -15.12
C ARG A 83 2.82 -2.30 -15.38
N TYR A 84 2.29 -2.93 -14.32
CA TYR A 84 1.28 -3.98 -14.46
C TYR A 84 -0.15 -3.43 -14.48
N TYR A 85 -0.40 -2.33 -13.77
CA TYR A 85 -1.76 -1.82 -13.57
C TYR A 85 -1.93 -0.34 -13.91
N GLY A 86 -0.95 0.28 -14.54
CA GLY A 86 -1.03 1.68 -14.92
C GLY A 86 -2.27 1.99 -15.74
N GLY A 87 -2.97 3.07 -15.39
CA GLY A 87 -4.22 3.45 -16.02
C GLY A 87 -5.45 2.72 -15.49
N ARG A 88 -5.26 1.73 -14.60
CA ARG A 88 -6.35 0.92 -14.06
C ARG A 88 -6.54 1.16 -12.55
N PHE A 89 -5.78 2.06 -11.95
CA PHE A 89 -5.90 2.41 -10.55
C PHE A 89 -5.57 3.87 -10.31
N VAL A 90 -6.07 4.39 -9.19
CA VAL A 90 -5.60 5.66 -8.61
C VAL A 90 -5.22 5.38 -7.16
N ALA A 91 -4.17 6.04 -6.69
CA ALA A 91 -3.67 5.83 -5.34
C ALA A 91 -3.24 7.14 -4.72
N PHE A 92 -3.44 7.26 -3.40
CA PHE A 92 -2.83 8.33 -2.63
C PHE A 92 -2.30 7.75 -1.32
N ARG A 93 -1.34 8.44 -0.73
CA ARG A 93 -0.61 7.96 0.42
C ARG A 93 -0.76 8.92 1.59
N THR A 94 -0.85 8.35 2.79
CA THR A 94 -1.02 9.12 4.02
C THR A 94 -0.07 8.55 5.07
N LEU A 95 0.63 9.42 5.78
CA LEU A 95 1.41 9.02 6.94
C LEU A 95 0.61 9.35 8.19
N LEU A 96 0.56 8.40 9.12
CA LEU A 96 -0.15 8.52 10.37
C LEU A 96 0.81 8.23 11.51
N GLU A 97 0.74 9.02 12.56
CA GLU A 97 1.50 8.78 13.79
C GLU A 97 0.54 8.30 14.86
N ALA A 98 0.88 7.20 15.54
CA ALA A 98 0.03 6.69 16.61
C ALA A 98 0.10 7.65 17.80
N VAL A 99 -1.07 8.12 18.25
CA VAL A 99 -1.19 8.99 19.41
C VAL A 99 -1.97 8.35 20.54
N HIS A 100 -2.66 7.24 20.28
CA HIS A 100 -3.40 6.47 21.28
C HIS A 100 -3.77 5.09 20.72
N PRO A 101 -3.51 3.99 21.44
CA PRO A 101 -2.52 3.88 22.52
C PRO A 101 -1.11 4.05 21.99
N LEU A 102 -0.23 4.45 22.87
CA LEU A 102 1.17 4.61 22.48
C LEU A 102 1.98 3.33 22.70
#